data_a3a99a41cf88c21a084cbbdd1c33af20
#
_entry.id   a3a99a41cf88c21a084cbbdd1c33af20
#
_cell.length_a   1.000
_cell.length_b   1.000
_cell.length_c   1.000
_cell.angle_alpha   90.00
_cell.angle_beta   90.00
_cell.angle_gamma   90.00
#
_symmetry.space_group_name_H-M   'P 1'
#
loop_
_entity.id
_entity.type
_entity.pdbx_description
1 polymer ?
#
loop_
_entity_poly.entity_id
_entity_poly.type
_entity_poly.pdbx_seq_one_letter_code
_entity_poly.pdbx_strand_id
1 'polypeptide(L)'
;MPEIQCVQDAELNILQLQVAEYVIRSFESPNSAVYPYHNLQHTRNVVSHAEEMANHYLLNATDRFIATTAAWFHDIGHLYGEMRGHEERGARIMEQWLSTCGGDLSPANPGPASGNTGLVPAIRGCILATKFPSHPTDLLQQIICDADTYHLGTDLFRQTDPLVRKEMTLRFGDMTADNWKQKTLAFLRQHVFFTDYCQALLNKKKQENIAWFEAQP
;
A
#
# COMPACT_ATOMS: atom_id res chain seq x y z
N MET A 1 -8.15 9.57 -32.44
CA MET A 1 -8.03 9.74 -31.00
C MET A 1 -8.31 8.45 -30.18
N PRO A 2 -9.35 7.63 -30.43
CA PRO A 2 -9.53 6.38 -29.66
C PRO A 2 -8.41 5.33 -29.89
N GLU A 3 -7.78 5.28 -31.03
CA GLU A 3 -6.67 4.34 -31.31
C GLU A 3 -5.42 4.65 -30.47
N ILE A 4 -5.08 5.93 -30.28
CA ILE A 4 -3.92 6.34 -29.46
C ILE A 4 -4.16 5.99 -27.99
N GLN A 5 -5.35 6.19 -27.46
CA GLN A 5 -5.71 5.83 -26.10
C GLN A 5 -5.62 4.31 -25.88
N CYS A 6 -6.10 3.52 -26.83
CA CYS A 6 -6.04 2.05 -26.77
C CYS A 6 -4.60 1.52 -26.74
N VAL A 7 -3.68 2.16 -27.48
CA VAL A 7 -2.25 1.78 -27.46
C VAL A 7 -1.62 2.10 -26.12
N GLN A 8 -1.88 3.28 -25.55
CA GLN A 8 -1.37 3.69 -24.24
C GLN A 8 -1.87 2.79 -23.12
N ASP A 9 -3.15 2.43 -23.14
CA ASP A 9 -3.73 1.52 -22.14
C ASP A 9 -3.08 0.12 -22.22
N ALA A 10 -2.75 -0.36 -23.44
CA ALA A 10 -2.05 -1.63 -23.63
C ALA A 10 -0.60 -1.58 -23.09
N GLU A 11 0.10 -0.48 -23.31
CA GLU A 11 1.46 -0.27 -22.78
C GLU A 11 1.47 -0.23 -21.25
N LEU A 12 0.53 0.47 -20.63
CA LEU A 12 0.37 0.50 -19.17
C LEU A 12 0.08 -0.89 -18.60
N ASN A 13 -0.74 -1.71 -19.27
CA ASN A 13 -1.01 -3.08 -18.85
C ASN A 13 0.26 -3.96 -18.89
N ILE A 14 1.08 -3.83 -19.94
CA ILE A 14 2.36 -4.56 -20.04
C ILE A 14 3.29 -4.11 -18.90
N LEU A 15 3.42 -2.80 -18.68
CA LEU A 15 4.25 -2.25 -17.62
C LEU A 15 3.77 -2.69 -16.22
N GLN A 16 2.46 -2.80 -16.02
CA GLN A 16 1.87 -3.32 -14.77
C GLN A 16 2.30 -4.76 -14.47
N LEU A 17 2.36 -5.61 -15.49
CA LEU A 17 2.85 -6.99 -15.34
C LEU A 17 4.34 -7.01 -14.97
N GLN A 18 5.15 -6.14 -15.57
CA GLN A 18 6.58 -6.02 -15.28
C GLN A 18 6.81 -5.49 -13.85
N VAL A 19 6.00 -4.54 -13.39
CA VAL A 19 5.98 -4.05 -11.99
C VAL A 19 5.76 -5.22 -11.04
N ALA A 20 4.71 -5.99 -11.26
CA ALA A 20 4.37 -7.14 -10.43
C ALA A 20 5.52 -8.16 -10.40
N GLU A 21 6.08 -8.52 -11.56
CA GLU A 21 7.18 -9.47 -11.67
C GLU A 21 8.43 -8.97 -10.91
N TYR A 22 8.80 -7.70 -11.07
CA TYR A 22 9.96 -7.13 -10.37
C TYR A 22 9.80 -7.20 -8.85
N VAL A 23 8.64 -6.79 -8.33
CA VAL A 23 8.39 -6.78 -6.88
C VAL A 23 8.31 -8.21 -6.34
N ILE A 24 7.64 -9.13 -7.03
CA ILE A 24 7.57 -10.54 -6.62
C ILE A 24 8.98 -11.13 -6.50
N ARG A 25 9.84 -10.96 -7.51
CA ARG A 25 11.23 -11.42 -7.47
C ARG A 25 12.04 -10.78 -6.35
N SER A 26 11.77 -9.52 -6.02
CA SER A 26 12.44 -8.83 -4.90
C SER A 26 12.11 -9.49 -3.55
N PHE A 27 10.85 -9.89 -3.34
CA PHE A 27 10.42 -10.62 -2.14
C PHE A 27 10.89 -12.08 -2.09
N GLU A 28 11.29 -12.68 -3.19
CA GLU A 28 11.89 -14.03 -3.23
C GLU A 28 13.34 -14.06 -2.73
N SER A 29 13.90 -12.90 -2.39
CA SER A 29 15.25 -12.80 -1.82
C SER A 29 15.31 -13.42 -0.41
N PRO A 30 16.46 -13.96 0.03
CA PRO A 30 16.62 -14.54 1.38
C PRO A 30 16.26 -13.60 2.52
N ASN A 31 16.32 -12.28 2.31
CA ASN A 31 15.97 -11.27 3.31
C ASN A 31 14.47 -11.19 3.62
N SER A 32 13.60 -11.67 2.73
CA SER A 32 12.15 -11.64 2.92
C SER A 32 11.67 -12.54 4.07
N ALA A 33 12.44 -13.55 4.46
CA ALA A 33 12.09 -14.49 5.54
C ALA A 33 11.96 -13.85 6.93
N VAL A 34 12.54 -12.67 7.14
CA VAL A 34 12.50 -11.96 8.44
C VAL A 34 11.24 -11.10 8.63
N TYR A 35 10.37 -11.01 7.62
CA TYR A 35 9.16 -10.19 7.63
C TYR A 35 7.89 -11.02 7.73
N PRO A 36 7.42 -11.38 8.96
CA PRO A 36 6.21 -12.19 9.13
C PRO A 36 4.94 -11.51 8.59
N TYR A 37 4.87 -10.18 8.62
CA TYR A 37 3.73 -9.39 8.18
C TYR A 37 4.00 -8.61 6.88
N HIS A 38 5.04 -7.75 6.82
CA HIS A 38 5.39 -6.97 5.63
C HIS A 38 6.10 -7.88 4.58
N ASN A 39 5.34 -8.79 4.00
CA ASN A 39 5.77 -9.82 3.06
C ASN A 39 4.99 -9.74 1.74
N LEU A 40 5.34 -10.60 0.79
CA LEU A 40 4.68 -10.62 -0.52
C LEU A 40 3.15 -10.84 -0.43
N GLN A 41 2.67 -11.61 0.56
CA GLN A 41 1.23 -11.82 0.73
C GLN A 41 0.51 -10.53 1.14
N HIS A 42 1.08 -9.76 2.08
CA HIS A 42 0.57 -8.44 2.43
C HIS A 42 0.53 -7.53 1.20
N THR A 43 1.64 -7.42 0.47
CA THR A 43 1.70 -6.61 -0.75
C THR A 43 0.62 -7.00 -1.77
N ARG A 44 0.42 -8.30 -2.01
CA ARG A 44 -0.64 -8.79 -2.92
C ARG A 44 -2.04 -8.41 -2.42
N ASN A 45 -2.29 -8.47 -1.13
CA ASN A 45 -3.57 -8.05 -0.54
C ASN A 45 -3.80 -6.56 -0.77
N VAL A 46 -2.78 -5.73 -0.54
CA VAL A 46 -2.85 -4.27 -0.78
C VAL A 46 -3.14 -3.97 -2.24
N VAL A 47 -2.46 -4.64 -3.18
CA VAL A 47 -2.75 -4.51 -4.62
C VAL A 47 -4.19 -4.89 -4.93
N SER A 48 -4.68 -6.01 -4.39
CA SER A 48 -6.07 -6.47 -4.61
C SER A 48 -7.10 -5.44 -4.11
N HIS A 49 -6.88 -4.86 -2.94
CA HIS A 49 -7.78 -3.84 -2.39
C HIS A 49 -7.68 -2.50 -3.13
N ALA A 50 -6.48 -2.13 -3.60
CA ALA A 50 -6.33 -0.96 -4.46
C ALA A 50 -7.09 -1.13 -5.78
N GLU A 51 -7.06 -2.34 -6.38
CA GLU A 51 -7.83 -2.67 -7.58
C GLU A 51 -9.34 -2.68 -7.34
N GLU A 52 -9.79 -3.22 -6.20
CA GLU A 52 -11.19 -3.19 -5.77
C GLU A 52 -11.71 -1.75 -5.73
N MET A 53 -10.97 -0.85 -5.08
CA MET A 53 -11.33 0.58 -5.01
C MET A 53 -11.19 1.28 -6.36
N ALA A 54 -10.18 0.95 -7.17
CA ALA A 54 -10.05 1.48 -8.53
C ALA A 54 -11.26 1.13 -9.41
N ASN A 55 -11.83 -0.06 -9.25
CA ASN A 55 -13.07 -0.45 -9.90
C ASN A 55 -14.28 0.32 -9.36
N HIS A 56 -14.39 0.49 -8.04
CA HIS A 56 -15.48 1.23 -7.41
C HIS A 56 -15.51 2.69 -7.89
N TYR A 57 -14.35 3.36 -7.92
CA TYR A 57 -14.23 4.76 -8.36
C TYR A 57 -14.12 4.93 -9.87
N LEU A 58 -14.22 3.85 -10.66
CA LEU A 58 -14.13 3.86 -12.12
C LEU A 58 -12.86 4.59 -12.63
N LEU A 59 -11.72 4.34 -11.97
CA LEU A 59 -10.47 4.99 -12.35
C LEU A 59 -10.11 4.68 -13.80
N ASN A 60 -9.61 5.69 -14.52
CA ASN A 60 -9.02 5.49 -15.85
C ASN A 60 -7.74 4.64 -15.77
N ALA A 61 -7.22 4.19 -16.91
CA ALA A 61 -6.06 3.31 -16.97
C ALA A 61 -4.81 3.92 -16.30
N THR A 62 -4.59 5.22 -16.46
CA THR A 62 -3.43 5.91 -15.86
C THR A 62 -3.54 5.98 -14.33
N ASP A 63 -4.68 6.40 -13.80
CA ASP A 63 -4.88 6.49 -12.34
C ASP A 63 -4.86 5.11 -11.69
N ARG A 64 -5.43 4.10 -12.36
CA ARG A 64 -5.34 2.69 -11.93
C ARG A 64 -3.88 2.22 -11.89
N PHE A 65 -3.10 2.50 -12.94
CA PHE A 65 -1.68 2.15 -12.99
C PHE A 65 -0.91 2.82 -11.85
N ILE A 66 -1.16 4.10 -11.57
CA ILE A 66 -0.54 4.82 -10.44
C ILE A 66 -0.84 4.13 -9.12
N ALA A 67 -2.13 3.89 -8.83
CA ALA A 67 -2.55 3.29 -7.57
C ALA A 67 -1.97 1.88 -7.38
N THR A 68 -2.08 1.02 -8.39
CA THR A 68 -1.61 -0.37 -8.30
C THR A 68 -0.09 -0.47 -8.28
N THR A 69 0.63 0.40 -9.01
CA THR A 69 2.10 0.46 -8.94
C THR A 69 2.55 0.93 -7.55
N ALA A 70 1.90 1.94 -6.97
CA ALA A 70 2.20 2.37 -5.61
C ALA A 70 1.95 1.22 -4.60
N ALA A 71 0.86 0.47 -4.77
CA ALA A 71 0.56 -0.71 -3.95
C ALA A 71 1.65 -1.79 -4.02
N TRP A 72 2.21 -2.05 -5.20
CA TRP A 72 3.31 -2.98 -5.35
C TRP A 72 4.59 -2.51 -4.64
N PHE A 73 4.91 -1.23 -4.67
CA PHE A 73 6.17 -0.69 -4.19
C PHE A 73 6.14 -0.14 -2.76
N HIS A 74 4.98 0.03 -2.10
CA HIS A 74 4.86 0.74 -0.83
C HIS A 74 5.80 0.17 0.26
N ASP A 75 5.90 -1.14 0.35
CA ASP A 75 6.64 -1.86 1.38
C ASP A 75 7.96 -2.49 0.91
N ILE A 76 8.31 -2.41 -0.40
CA ILE A 76 9.55 -3.01 -0.90
C ILE A 76 10.80 -2.47 -0.20
N GLY A 77 10.72 -1.25 0.30
CA GLY A 77 11.80 -0.63 1.06
C GLY A 77 12.20 -1.37 2.33
N HIS A 78 11.33 -2.22 2.88
CA HIS A 78 11.66 -3.09 4.01
C HIS A 78 12.75 -4.11 3.68
N LEU A 79 12.84 -4.58 2.43
CA LEU A 79 13.83 -5.56 2.00
C LEU A 79 15.27 -5.01 1.96
N TYR A 80 15.42 -3.70 1.96
CA TYR A 80 16.70 -3.02 1.69
C TYR A 80 17.17 -2.11 2.82
N GLY A 81 16.69 -2.32 4.04
CA GLY A 81 17.14 -1.54 5.18
C GLY A 81 16.21 -1.59 6.39
N GLU A 82 16.43 -0.66 7.31
CA GLU A 82 15.66 -0.54 8.52
C GLU A 82 14.17 -0.22 8.24
N MET A 83 13.30 -0.48 9.22
CA MET A 83 11.88 -0.16 9.12
C MET A 83 11.67 1.34 8.88
N ARG A 84 12.40 2.19 9.59
CA ARG A 84 12.27 3.64 9.42
C ARG A 84 12.70 4.07 8.03
N GLY A 85 11.84 4.83 7.35
CA GLY A 85 12.09 5.37 6.02
C GLY A 85 11.99 4.31 4.91
N HIS A 86 11.24 3.23 5.14
CA HIS A 86 10.99 2.24 4.08
C HIS A 86 10.17 2.83 2.94
N GLU A 87 9.25 3.76 3.22
CA GLU A 87 8.44 4.44 2.21
C GLU A 87 9.32 5.25 1.25
N GLU A 88 10.26 6.03 1.78
CA GLU A 88 11.21 6.79 0.97
C GLU A 88 12.17 5.89 0.17
N ARG A 89 12.55 4.73 0.74
CA ARG A 89 13.34 3.74 -0.01
C ARG A 89 12.53 3.08 -1.09
N GLY A 90 11.29 2.66 -0.79
CA GLY A 90 10.36 2.08 -1.75
C GLY A 90 10.12 3.01 -2.94
N ALA A 91 9.86 4.27 -2.66
CA ALA A 91 9.69 5.29 -3.69
C ALA A 91 10.93 5.46 -4.58
N ARG A 92 12.15 5.48 -4.00
CA ARG A 92 13.39 5.54 -4.80
C ARG A 92 13.62 4.29 -5.64
N ILE A 93 13.32 3.11 -5.11
CA ILE A 93 13.42 1.85 -5.86
C ILE A 93 12.45 1.88 -7.06
N MET A 94 11.24 2.33 -6.85
CA MET A 94 10.25 2.52 -7.91
C MET A 94 10.76 3.49 -8.99
N GLU A 95 11.26 4.67 -8.61
CA GLU A 95 11.80 5.67 -9.55
C GLU A 95 12.96 5.11 -10.36
N GLN A 96 13.91 4.44 -9.71
CA GLN A 96 15.04 3.80 -10.39
C GLN A 96 14.58 2.71 -11.35
N TRP A 97 13.66 1.85 -10.94
CA TRP A 97 13.15 0.78 -11.78
C TRP A 97 12.42 1.33 -13.00
N LEU A 98 11.51 2.29 -12.84
CA LEU A 98 10.80 2.92 -13.95
C LEU A 98 11.77 3.61 -14.93
N SER A 99 12.86 4.21 -14.45
CA SER A 99 13.87 4.83 -15.33
C SER A 99 14.60 3.82 -16.20
N THR A 100 14.66 2.54 -15.80
CA THR A 100 15.31 1.47 -16.57
C THR A 100 14.38 0.81 -17.58
N CYS A 101 13.06 0.93 -17.40
CA CYS A 101 12.07 0.34 -18.30
C CYS A 101 11.95 1.04 -19.67
N GLY A 102 12.73 2.11 -19.91
CA GLY A 102 13.09 2.62 -21.22
C GLY A 102 11.98 3.21 -22.10
N GLY A 103 10.81 3.47 -21.56
CA GLY A 103 9.75 4.21 -22.26
C GLY A 103 9.77 5.67 -21.88
N ASP A 104 9.45 6.55 -22.81
CA ASP A 104 9.05 7.92 -22.50
C ASP A 104 7.72 7.86 -21.71
N LEU A 105 7.88 7.65 -20.39
CA LEU A 105 6.78 7.70 -19.42
C LEU A 105 6.32 9.16 -19.21
N SER A 106 6.52 10.00 -20.25
CA SER A 106 5.96 11.32 -20.34
C SER A 106 4.44 11.21 -20.18
N PRO A 107 3.82 11.94 -19.27
CA PRO A 107 2.45 11.71 -18.86
C PRO A 107 1.50 12.00 -20.02
N ALA A 108 0.99 10.94 -20.62
CA ALA A 108 -0.26 11.06 -21.32
C ALA A 108 -1.34 11.29 -20.24
N ASN A 109 -1.63 12.57 -19.98
CA ASN A 109 -2.79 13.03 -19.24
C ASN A 109 -3.06 12.27 -17.92
N PRO A 110 -2.39 12.58 -16.80
CA PRO A 110 -2.83 12.07 -15.51
C PRO A 110 -4.29 12.45 -15.31
N GLY A 111 -5.12 11.50 -14.87
CA GLY A 111 -6.53 11.74 -14.64
C GLY A 111 -6.74 12.70 -13.45
N PRO A 112 -7.96 13.20 -13.26
CA PRO A 112 -8.30 14.16 -12.21
C PRO A 112 -8.05 13.61 -10.80
N ALA A 113 -8.00 12.30 -10.64
CA ALA A 113 -7.78 11.65 -9.34
C ALA A 113 -6.33 11.76 -8.84
N SER A 114 -5.35 12.00 -9.73
CA SER A 114 -3.91 12.09 -9.40
C SER A 114 -3.41 13.50 -9.07
N GLY A 115 -4.29 14.47 -8.91
CA GLY A 115 -3.89 15.86 -8.64
C GLY A 115 -3.10 16.55 -9.77
N ASN A 116 -3.17 16.04 -11.01
CA ASN A 116 -2.54 16.57 -12.20
C ASN A 116 -0.98 16.64 -12.15
N THR A 117 -0.36 15.72 -11.42
CA THR A 117 1.10 15.53 -11.40
C THR A 117 1.52 14.52 -12.48
N GLY A 118 2.82 14.49 -12.84
CA GLY A 118 3.35 13.45 -13.73
C GLY A 118 3.27 12.04 -13.10
N LEU A 119 3.33 10.99 -13.93
CA LEU A 119 3.17 9.59 -13.51
C LEU A 119 4.07 9.20 -12.34
N VAL A 120 5.38 9.41 -12.47
CA VAL A 120 6.37 9.05 -11.44
C VAL A 120 6.17 9.85 -10.13
N PRO A 121 5.99 11.19 -10.15
CA PRO A 121 5.66 11.95 -8.95
C PRO A 121 4.36 11.51 -8.27
N ALA A 122 3.32 11.15 -9.05
CA ALA A 122 2.05 10.67 -8.49
C ALA A 122 2.22 9.32 -7.77
N ILE A 123 2.90 8.35 -8.39
CA ILE A 123 3.21 7.05 -7.75
C ILE A 123 4.04 7.27 -6.48
N ARG A 124 5.07 8.12 -6.55
CA ARG A 124 5.87 8.50 -5.39
C ARG A 124 5.01 9.08 -4.26
N GLY A 125 4.12 10.01 -4.59
CA GLY A 125 3.19 10.63 -3.64
C GLY A 125 2.32 9.60 -2.93
N CYS A 126 1.78 8.64 -3.67
CA CYS A 126 1.00 7.53 -3.14
C CYS A 126 1.82 6.66 -2.17
N ILE A 127 3.05 6.27 -2.55
CA ILE A 127 3.93 5.48 -1.66
C ILE A 127 4.23 6.25 -0.36
N LEU A 128 4.56 7.52 -0.45
CA LEU A 128 4.88 8.33 0.73
C LEU A 128 3.67 8.61 1.62
N ALA A 129 2.46 8.60 1.08
CA ALA A 129 1.23 8.82 1.83
C ALA A 129 0.91 7.68 2.80
N THR A 130 1.44 6.46 2.59
CA THR A 130 1.25 5.33 3.52
C THR A 130 1.97 5.52 4.86
N LYS A 131 2.93 6.45 4.93
CA LYS A 131 3.64 6.75 6.17
C LYS A 131 2.70 7.22 7.27
N PHE A 132 2.66 6.45 8.36
CA PHE A 132 1.78 6.77 9.49
C PHE A 132 2.40 7.82 10.43
N PRO A 133 1.63 8.81 10.95
CA PRO A 133 0.23 9.08 10.64
C PRO A 133 0.03 9.61 9.21
N SER A 134 -0.92 8.99 8.48
CA SER A 134 -1.12 9.26 7.05
C SER A 134 -1.90 10.56 6.84
N HIS A 135 -1.50 11.31 5.80
CA HIS A 135 -2.14 12.58 5.43
C HIS A 135 -2.33 12.65 3.90
N PRO A 136 -3.18 11.80 3.31
CA PRO A 136 -3.41 11.78 1.87
C PRO A 136 -4.06 13.08 1.39
N THR A 137 -3.62 13.58 0.23
CA THR A 137 -4.06 14.85 -0.35
C THR A 137 -4.98 14.70 -1.56
N ASP A 138 -5.07 13.50 -2.13
CA ASP A 138 -5.92 13.17 -3.26
C ASP A 138 -6.51 11.77 -3.15
N LEU A 139 -7.40 11.41 -4.06
CA LEU A 139 -8.11 10.13 -4.03
C LEU A 139 -7.16 8.93 -4.17
N LEU A 140 -6.12 9.01 -5.00
CA LEU A 140 -5.19 7.88 -5.19
C LEU A 140 -4.39 7.61 -3.93
N GLN A 141 -3.94 8.66 -3.24
CA GLN A 141 -3.27 8.55 -1.95
C GLN A 141 -4.22 7.98 -0.88
N GLN A 142 -5.50 8.38 -0.86
CA GLN A 142 -6.50 7.81 0.03
C GLN A 142 -6.70 6.32 -0.23
N ILE A 143 -6.80 5.91 -1.50
CA ILE A 143 -6.94 4.51 -1.90
C ILE A 143 -5.77 3.67 -1.38
N ILE A 144 -4.54 4.14 -1.53
CA ILE A 144 -3.36 3.38 -1.07
C ILE A 144 -3.30 3.28 0.45
N CYS A 145 -3.57 4.36 1.17
CA CYS A 145 -3.61 4.34 2.64
C CYS A 145 -4.66 3.35 3.16
N ASP A 146 -5.84 3.35 2.55
CA ASP A 146 -6.93 2.46 2.95
C ASP A 146 -6.66 1.00 2.53
N ALA A 147 -6.05 0.77 1.37
CA ALA A 147 -5.69 -0.56 0.91
C ALA A 147 -4.66 -1.22 1.83
N ASP A 148 -3.64 -0.49 2.27
CA ASP A 148 -2.62 -0.95 3.18
C ASP A 148 -3.20 -1.37 4.54
N THR A 149 -4.15 -0.59 5.04
CA THR A 149 -4.76 -0.80 6.35
C THR A 149 -6.13 -1.50 6.31
N TYR A 150 -6.56 -1.98 5.14
CA TYR A 150 -7.87 -2.59 4.90
C TYR A 150 -8.22 -3.71 5.90
N HIS A 151 -7.22 -4.53 6.24
CA HIS A 151 -7.36 -5.64 7.18
C HIS A 151 -7.85 -5.22 8.57
N LEU A 152 -7.63 -3.96 9.01
CA LEU A 152 -8.08 -3.45 10.31
C LEU A 152 -9.60 -3.46 10.45
N GLY A 153 -10.33 -3.35 9.33
CA GLY A 153 -11.77 -3.39 9.26
C GLY A 153 -12.34 -4.74 8.82
N THR A 154 -11.58 -5.83 8.93
CA THR A 154 -12.00 -7.19 8.56
C THR A 154 -11.68 -8.21 9.67
N ASP A 155 -12.09 -9.47 9.50
CA ASP A 155 -11.71 -10.56 10.40
C ASP A 155 -10.21 -10.91 10.32
N LEU A 156 -9.52 -10.49 9.26
CA LEU A 156 -8.08 -10.70 9.10
C LEU A 156 -7.26 -9.98 10.16
N PHE A 157 -7.75 -8.90 10.76
CA PHE A 157 -7.06 -8.19 11.84
C PHE A 157 -6.58 -9.14 12.94
N ARG A 158 -7.44 -10.08 13.35
CA ARG A 158 -7.12 -11.05 14.42
C ARG A 158 -6.02 -12.02 14.05
N GLN A 159 -5.78 -12.23 12.76
CA GLN A 159 -4.71 -13.08 12.24
C GLN A 159 -3.43 -12.29 11.97
N THR A 160 -3.56 -11.03 11.58
CA THR A 160 -2.43 -10.18 11.21
C THR A 160 -1.75 -9.53 12.41
N ASP A 161 -2.49 -9.14 13.46
CA ASP A 161 -1.90 -8.54 14.67
C ASP A 161 -0.78 -9.37 15.30
N PRO A 162 -0.93 -10.71 15.49
CA PRO A 162 0.17 -11.54 16.00
C PRO A 162 1.39 -11.57 15.07
N LEU A 163 1.19 -11.44 13.75
CA LEU A 163 2.30 -11.40 12.77
C LEU A 163 3.05 -10.08 12.87
N VAL A 164 2.32 -8.96 12.98
CA VAL A 164 2.91 -7.63 13.20
C VAL A 164 3.70 -7.62 14.51
N ARG A 165 3.11 -8.13 15.59
CA ARG A 165 3.80 -8.25 16.89
C ARG A 165 5.10 -9.05 16.79
N LYS A 166 5.04 -10.21 16.12
CA LYS A 166 6.22 -11.04 15.90
C LYS A 166 7.30 -10.30 15.12
N GLU A 167 6.92 -9.56 14.08
CA GLU A 167 7.85 -8.77 13.30
C GLU A 167 8.48 -7.63 14.12
N MET A 168 7.68 -6.93 14.92
CA MET A 168 8.19 -5.86 15.79
C MET A 168 9.17 -6.43 16.83
N THR A 169 8.88 -7.60 17.39
CA THR A 169 9.79 -8.30 18.31
C THR A 169 11.11 -8.65 17.62
N LEU A 170 11.08 -9.17 16.40
CA LEU A 170 12.29 -9.49 15.63
C LEU A 170 13.14 -8.26 15.32
N ARG A 171 12.50 -7.11 15.08
CA ARG A 171 13.19 -5.87 14.68
C ARG A 171 13.71 -5.05 15.86
N PHE A 172 12.99 -5.04 16.97
CA PHE A 172 13.21 -4.09 18.08
C PHE A 172 13.39 -4.76 19.45
N GLY A 173 13.37 -6.08 19.50
CA GLY A 173 13.46 -6.84 20.76
C GLY A 173 12.09 -7.07 21.40
N ASP A 174 12.10 -7.81 22.49
CA ASP A 174 10.88 -8.23 23.18
C ASP A 174 10.07 -7.05 23.71
N MET A 175 8.77 -7.15 23.50
CA MET A 175 7.78 -6.20 23.97
C MET A 175 6.78 -6.94 24.86
N THR A 176 6.53 -6.41 26.08
CA THR A 176 5.52 -6.99 26.95
C THR A 176 4.14 -7.00 26.29
N ALA A 177 3.27 -7.91 26.71
CA ALA A 177 1.90 -7.97 26.18
C ALA A 177 1.16 -6.65 26.40
N ASP A 178 1.31 -6.04 27.58
CA ASP A 178 0.68 -4.76 27.90
C ASP A 178 1.17 -3.62 27.00
N ASN A 179 2.48 -3.52 26.77
CA ASN A 179 3.03 -2.51 25.86
C ASN A 179 2.54 -2.69 24.42
N TRP A 180 2.45 -3.95 23.96
CA TRP A 180 1.88 -4.25 22.65
C TRP A 180 0.43 -3.82 22.58
N LYS A 181 -0.39 -4.23 23.56
CA LYS A 181 -1.81 -3.89 23.63
C LYS A 181 -2.04 -2.38 23.59
N GLN A 182 -1.29 -1.62 24.42
CA GLN A 182 -1.41 -0.16 24.47
C GLN A 182 -1.07 0.48 23.12
N LYS A 183 0.03 0.08 22.47
CA LYS A 183 0.45 0.62 21.17
C LYS A 183 -0.54 0.28 20.06
N THR A 184 -1.01 -0.96 20.00
CA THR A 184 -1.99 -1.38 19.00
C THR A 184 -3.30 -0.65 19.15
N LEU A 185 -3.82 -0.49 20.39
CA LEU A 185 -5.04 0.28 20.63
C LEU A 185 -4.88 1.77 20.30
N ALA A 186 -3.74 2.36 20.62
CA ALA A 186 -3.45 3.75 20.26
C ALA A 186 -3.44 3.93 18.73
N PHE A 187 -2.79 3.03 18.01
CA PHE A 187 -2.78 3.00 16.54
C PHE A 187 -4.20 2.84 15.97
N LEU A 188 -4.96 1.83 16.40
CA LEU A 188 -6.31 1.57 15.91
C LEU A 188 -7.27 2.76 16.13
N ARG A 189 -7.15 3.45 17.27
CA ARG A 189 -7.97 4.63 17.60
C ARG A 189 -7.57 5.87 16.81
N GLN A 190 -6.28 6.04 16.52
CA GLN A 190 -5.77 7.15 15.71
C GLN A 190 -6.03 6.94 14.21
N HIS A 191 -6.00 5.69 13.76
CA HIS A 191 -6.24 5.35 12.36
C HIS A 191 -7.66 5.70 11.92
N VAL A 192 -7.80 6.26 10.71
CA VAL A 192 -9.08 6.48 10.01
C VAL A 192 -8.99 5.94 8.60
N PHE A 193 -10.10 5.44 8.06
CA PHE A 193 -10.24 5.23 6.63
C PHE A 193 -10.57 6.55 5.96
N PHE A 194 -9.96 6.83 4.82
CA PHE A 194 -10.05 8.11 4.13
C PHE A 194 -11.14 8.12 3.05
N THR A 195 -11.26 7.02 2.29
CA THR A 195 -12.28 6.89 1.25
C THR A 195 -13.65 6.65 1.86
N ASP A 196 -14.69 7.22 1.28
CA ASP A 196 -16.09 6.94 1.66
C ASP A 196 -16.44 5.46 1.49
N TYR A 197 -15.86 4.80 0.48
CA TYR A 197 -15.98 3.36 0.26
C TYR A 197 -15.52 2.55 1.48
N CYS A 198 -14.28 2.73 1.92
CA CYS A 198 -13.75 2.01 3.08
C CYS A 198 -14.42 2.43 4.39
N GLN A 199 -14.78 3.71 4.55
CA GLN A 199 -15.54 4.16 5.70
C GLN A 199 -16.87 3.42 5.85
N ALA A 200 -17.62 3.31 4.76
CA ALA A 200 -18.91 2.61 4.75
C ALA A 200 -18.75 1.10 5.00
N LEU A 201 -17.74 0.49 4.40
CA LEU A 201 -17.53 -0.95 4.43
C LEU A 201 -16.88 -1.44 5.73
N LEU A 202 -15.87 -0.72 6.23
CA LEU A 202 -14.90 -1.24 7.19
C LEU A 202 -15.03 -0.64 8.60
N ASN A 203 -15.57 0.57 8.78
CA ASN A 203 -15.58 1.24 10.07
C ASN A 203 -16.28 0.43 11.17
N LYS A 204 -17.43 -0.17 10.86
CA LYS A 204 -18.17 -0.98 11.84
C LYS A 204 -17.32 -2.14 12.35
N LYS A 205 -16.74 -2.90 11.43
CA LYS A 205 -15.91 -4.06 11.79
C LYS A 205 -14.63 -3.66 12.51
N LYS A 206 -14.03 -2.52 12.14
CA LYS A 206 -12.89 -1.95 12.87
C LYS A 206 -13.24 -1.65 14.33
N GLN A 207 -14.41 -1.06 14.61
CA GLN A 207 -14.85 -0.83 15.99
C GLN A 207 -15.06 -2.15 16.77
N GLU A 208 -15.63 -3.18 16.10
CA GLU A 208 -15.74 -4.52 16.69
C GLU A 208 -14.36 -5.12 17.00
N ASN A 209 -13.37 -4.93 16.13
CA ASN A 209 -12.01 -5.40 16.33
C ASN A 209 -11.31 -4.64 17.48
N ILE A 210 -11.53 -3.34 17.63
CA ILE A 210 -11.04 -2.57 18.77
C ILE A 210 -11.61 -3.14 20.08
N ALA A 211 -12.92 -3.28 20.17
CA ALA A 211 -13.58 -3.82 21.36
C ALA A 211 -13.11 -5.25 21.69
N TRP A 212 -12.96 -6.09 20.68
CA TRP A 212 -12.42 -7.44 20.84
C TRP A 212 -10.99 -7.39 21.38
N PHE A 213 -10.13 -6.52 20.84
CA PHE A 213 -8.73 -6.42 21.25
C PHE A 213 -8.59 -5.84 22.65
N GLU A 214 -9.44 -4.90 23.05
CA GLU A 214 -9.51 -4.38 24.43
C GLU A 214 -9.84 -5.46 25.46
N ALA A 215 -10.70 -6.39 25.10
CA ALA A 215 -11.13 -7.49 25.96
C ALA A 215 -10.09 -8.61 26.13
N GLN A 216 -9.02 -8.64 25.30
CA GLN A 216 -7.95 -9.62 25.46
C GLN A 216 -7.17 -9.35 26.75
N PRO A 217 -6.66 -10.40 27.42
CA PRO A 217 -5.86 -10.24 28.65
C PRO A 217 -4.55 -9.52 28.40
#